data_7ca65815e549ee91c8abe704ed4a1fbe
#
_entry.id   7ca65815e549ee91c8abe704ed4a1fbe
#
_cell.length_a   1.000
_cell.length_b   1.000
_cell.length_c   1.000
_cell.angle_alpha   90.00
_cell.angle_beta   90.00
_cell.angle_gamma   90.00
#
_symmetry.space_group_name_H-M   'P 1'
#
loop_
_entity.id
_entity.type
_entity.pdbx_description
1 polymer ?
#
loop_
_entity_poly.entity_id
_entity_poly.type
_entity_poly.pdbx_seq_one_letter_code
_entity_poly.pdbx_strand_id
1 'polypeptide(L)'
;TKLTFHLRKGHKWSDGAPFTSSDVKFYHDNLMMDTNIFEKPKDYITVGGEAMTVDTPDETTVVFNLPSPKPGLLAHLATSYAQGFQPKHFLGQFHPAINADADKYAQSLGFENGYDAIAAYYGNSDWTDTPSPLLSRPEIAGNLPQPVVPTLESHIYIADTTEGRHLVANPYFHQIDPTGQQLPYISEQDELYKNDNEVRLLSIINGEVDYKSQSLQLASAPALLDGQEGGNYTVDLRPEITIGVFGFNVTHEDEAKRAAFGDIRFREAMSLAINREELNEVGFFGQGTPQQYIGFSPKPGFVSDKWQSYMTDFDVAGATSRLDAMGMKDTDGDGFRELPNGEKLVLNMNFATQGIA
;
A
#
# COMPACT_ATOMS: atom_id res chain seq x y z
N THR A 1 10.81 -19.23 17.49
CA THR A 1 11.29 -19.37 16.10
C THR A 1 12.28 -18.26 15.80
N LYS A 2 13.34 -18.56 15.02
CA LYS A 2 14.37 -17.58 14.66
C LYS A 2 14.45 -17.42 13.16
N LEU A 3 14.61 -16.15 12.71
CA LEU A 3 15.00 -15.79 11.35
C LEU A 3 16.32 -15.01 11.45
N THR A 4 17.32 -15.44 10.70
CA THR A 4 18.61 -14.76 10.66
C THR A 4 18.83 -14.13 9.29
N PHE A 5 19.20 -12.86 9.26
CA PHE A 5 19.53 -12.12 8.07
C PHE A 5 21.01 -11.74 8.11
N HIS A 6 21.69 -11.94 6.99
CA HIS A 6 23.07 -11.49 6.79
C HIS A 6 23.06 -10.30 5.85
N LEU A 7 23.42 -9.13 6.40
CA LEU A 7 23.47 -7.88 5.66
C LEU A 7 24.70 -7.86 4.74
N ARG A 8 24.58 -7.16 3.61
CA ARG A 8 25.71 -6.95 2.71
C ARG A 8 26.70 -5.98 3.35
N LYS A 9 27.98 -6.34 3.36
CA LYS A 9 29.06 -5.45 3.82
C LYS A 9 29.24 -4.26 2.87
N GLY A 10 29.51 -3.11 3.43
CA GLY A 10 29.76 -1.89 2.66
C GLY A 10 28.52 -1.15 2.17
N HIS A 11 27.34 -1.60 2.54
CA HIS A 11 26.08 -0.90 2.29
C HIS A 11 26.07 0.44 3.03
N LYS A 12 25.61 1.49 2.37
CA LYS A 12 25.61 2.85 2.91
C LYS A 12 24.28 3.54 2.76
N TRP A 13 23.95 4.38 3.72
CA TRP A 13 22.88 5.36 3.60
C TRP A 13 23.20 6.42 2.55
N SER A 14 22.21 7.19 2.14
CA SER A 14 22.36 8.24 1.11
C SER A 14 23.28 9.40 1.51
N ASP A 15 23.60 9.56 2.79
CA ASP A 15 24.58 10.50 3.30
C ASP A 15 26.00 9.90 3.43
N GLY A 16 26.17 8.64 3.03
CA GLY A 16 27.45 7.92 3.06
C GLY A 16 27.75 7.19 4.36
N ALA A 17 26.93 7.34 5.40
CA ALA A 17 27.08 6.57 6.65
C ALA A 17 26.85 5.07 6.41
N PRO A 18 27.57 4.17 7.12
CA PRO A 18 27.39 2.73 6.95
C PRO A 18 26.01 2.29 7.43
N PHE A 19 25.36 1.42 6.64
CA PHE A 19 24.17 0.68 7.05
C PHE A 19 24.59 -0.60 7.77
N THR A 20 24.09 -0.80 8.99
CA THR A 20 24.46 -1.93 9.86
C THR A 20 23.24 -2.56 10.53
N SER A 21 23.44 -3.68 11.18
CA SER A 21 22.42 -4.35 12.00
C SER A 21 21.88 -3.44 13.12
N SER A 22 22.65 -2.44 13.56
CA SER A 22 22.20 -1.49 14.58
C SER A 22 21.05 -0.60 14.12
N ASP A 23 20.93 -0.34 12.80
CA ASP A 23 19.84 0.44 12.21
C ASP A 23 18.51 -0.32 12.26
N VAL A 24 18.57 -1.64 12.05
CA VAL A 24 17.42 -2.54 12.20
C VAL A 24 16.98 -2.64 13.66
N LYS A 25 17.94 -2.81 14.57
CA LYS A 25 17.65 -2.88 16.01
C LYS A 25 17.10 -1.55 16.54
N PHE A 26 17.66 -0.43 16.12
CA PHE A 26 17.18 0.91 16.48
C PHE A 26 15.72 1.11 16.03
N TYR A 27 15.41 0.78 14.78
CA TYR A 27 14.03 0.86 14.29
C TYR A 27 13.07 0.05 15.15
N HIS A 28 13.42 -1.21 15.45
CA HIS A 28 12.58 -2.08 16.26
C HIS A 28 12.45 -1.57 17.70
N ASP A 29 13.56 -1.40 18.41
CA ASP A 29 13.56 -1.18 19.86
C ASP A 29 13.18 0.26 20.24
N ASN A 30 13.59 1.24 19.42
CA ASN A 30 13.46 2.64 19.76
C ASN A 30 12.38 3.39 18.97
N LEU A 31 11.97 2.90 17.79
CA LEU A 31 10.84 3.51 17.08
C LEU A 31 9.59 2.65 17.21
N MET A 32 9.65 1.40 16.78
CA MET A 32 8.47 0.51 16.71
C MET A 32 7.88 0.17 18.09
N MET A 33 8.75 0.02 19.09
CA MET A 33 8.36 -0.33 20.46
C MET A 33 8.16 0.87 21.38
N ASP A 34 8.44 2.10 20.90
CA ASP A 34 8.21 3.31 21.67
C ASP A 34 6.77 3.83 21.49
N THR A 35 6.00 3.86 22.58
CA THR A 35 4.60 4.31 22.58
C THR A 35 4.43 5.82 22.34
N ASN A 36 5.50 6.62 22.39
CA ASN A 36 5.46 8.02 21.99
C ASN A 36 5.50 8.18 20.46
N ILE A 37 5.90 7.13 19.72
CA ILE A 37 6.00 7.13 18.25
C ILE A 37 4.88 6.29 17.64
N PHE A 38 4.70 5.06 18.10
CA PHE A 38 3.62 4.17 17.65
C PHE A 38 2.73 3.77 18.83
N GLU A 39 1.42 3.96 18.72
CA GLU A 39 0.46 3.60 19.77
C GLU A 39 0.58 2.13 20.20
N LYS A 40 0.88 1.26 19.25
CA LYS A 40 1.13 -0.17 19.46
C LYS A 40 2.10 -0.72 18.44
N PRO A 41 2.84 -1.79 18.78
CA PRO A 41 3.68 -2.49 17.82
C PRO A 41 2.88 -2.97 16.59
N LYS A 42 3.51 -2.94 15.42
CA LYS A 42 2.87 -3.37 14.17
C LYS A 42 2.54 -4.87 14.19
N ASP A 43 1.46 -5.24 13.53
CA ASP A 43 0.97 -6.63 13.53
C ASP A 43 1.97 -7.62 12.91
N TYR A 44 2.81 -7.17 11.97
CA TYR A 44 3.78 -8.06 11.33
C TYR A 44 4.92 -8.49 12.26
N ILE A 45 5.23 -7.73 13.31
CA ILE A 45 6.23 -8.10 14.33
C ILE A 45 5.63 -8.77 15.56
N THR A 46 4.31 -8.95 15.63
CA THR A 46 3.62 -9.56 16.78
C THR A 46 3.04 -10.93 16.43
N VAL A 47 3.03 -11.84 17.39
CA VAL A 47 2.37 -13.16 17.30
C VAL A 47 1.70 -13.46 18.62
N GLY A 48 0.38 -13.69 18.60
CA GLY A 48 -0.39 -13.95 19.80
C GLY A 48 -0.41 -12.79 20.83
N GLY A 49 -0.20 -11.56 20.37
CA GLY A 49 -0.11 -10.37 21.22
C GLY A 49 1.28 -10.07 21.77
N GLU A 50 2.26 -10.96 21.53
CA GLU A 50 3.64 -10.77 21.96
C GLU A 50 4.50 -10.28 20.76
N ALA A 51 5.31 -9.26 20.98
CA ALA A 51 6.24 -8.75 19.96
C ALA A 51 7.48 -9.65 19.85
N MET A 52 8.02 -9.76 18.63
CA MET A 52 9.35 -10.37 18.42
C MET A 52 10.43 -9.51 19.07
N THR A 53 11.63 -10.10 19.30
CA THR A 53 12.83 -9.35 19.68
C THR A 53 13.88 -9.40 18.60
N VAL A 54 14.78 -8.42 18.58
CA VAL A 54 15.86 -8.31 17.60
C VAL A 54 17.21 -8.35 18.27
N ASP A 55 18.04 -9.36 17.92
CA ASP A 55 19.43 -9.44 18.32
C ASP A 55 20.34 -9.08 17.16
N THR A 56 21.46 -8.42 17.48
CA THR A 56 22.48 -7.99 16.52
C THR A 56 23.85 -8.42 17.03
N PRO A 57 24.24 -9.70 16.83
CA PRO A 57 25.50 -10.24 17.37
C PRO A 57 26.74 -9.60 16.76
N ASP A 58 26.63 -9.06 15.56
CA ASP A 58 27.67 -8.29 14.87
C ASP A 58 27.03 -7.27 13.92
N GLU A 59 27.83 -6.41 13.28
CA GLU A 59 27.38 -5.32 12.41
C GLU A 59 26.60 -5.78 11.16
N THR A 60 26.70 -7.04 10.78
CA THR A 60 26.10 -7.58 9.56
C THR A 60 25.10 -8.70 9.80
N THR A 61 24.84 -9.06 11.05
CA THR A 61 23.90 -10.12 11.40
C THR A 61 22.73 -9.58 12.20
N VAL A 62 21.52 -9.84 11.72
CA VAL A 62 20.25 -9.54 12.41
C VAL A 62 19.51 -10.84 12.68
N VAL A 63 19.08 -11.03 13.92
CA VAL A 63 18.29 -12.21 14.33
C VAL A 63 16.95 -11.75 14.86
N PHE A 64 15.87 -12.12 14.17
CA PHE A 64 14.50 -11.96 14.66
C PHE A 64 14.10 -13.19 15.47
N ASN A 65 13.81 -12.99 16.76
CA ASN A 65 13.31 -14.02 17.64
C ASN A 65 11.78 -13.86 17.77
N LEU A 66 11.03 -14.76 17.15
CA LEU A 66 9.58 -14.75 17.18
C LEU A 66 9.07 -15.61 18.35
N PRO A 67 8.04 -15.16 19.08
CA PRO A 67 7.42 -15.95 20.16
C PRO A 67 6.93 -17.31 19.66
N SER A 68 6.37 -17.37 18.47
CA SER A 68 5.96 -18.61 17.79
C SER A 68 6.13 -18.50 16.27
N PRO A 69 5.98 -19.58 15.48
CA PRO A 69 6.07 -19.51 14.03
C PRO A 69 5.08 -18.52 13.43
N LYS A 70 5.55 -17.67 12.52
CA LYS A 70 4.75 -16.72 11.75
C LYS A 70 4.92 -17.01 10.25
N PRO A 71 4.11 -17.90 9.67
CA PRO A 71 4.11 -18.15 8.24
C PRO A 71 3.85 -16.85 7.46
N GLY A 72 4.55 -16.66 6.34
CA GLY A 72 4.39 -15.48 5.49
C GLY A 72 5.21 -14.26 5.91
N LEU A 73 5.90 -14.23 7.05
CA LEU A 73 6.69 -13.06 7.47
C LEU A 73 7.76 -12.68 6.43
N LEU A 74 8.48 -13.65 5.86
CA LEU A 74 9.48 -13.38 4.81
C LEU A 74 8.85 -12.77 3.55
N ALA A 75 7.70 -13.28 3.13
CA ALA A 75 6.97 -12.72 1.99
C ALA A 75 6.49 -11.30 2.30
N HIS A 76 5.98 -11.06 3.51
CA HIS A 76 5.58 -9.73 3.95
C HIS A 76 6.77 -8.75 3.91
N LEU A 77 7.91 -9.12 4.50
CA LEU A 77 9.12 -8.27 4.49
C LEU A 77 9.68 -8.03 3.07
N ALA A 78 9.47 -8.97 2.14
CA ALA A 78 9.93 -8.84 0.75
C ALA A 78 8.99 -8.01 -0.13
N THR A 79 7.71 -7.88 0.21
CA THR A 79 6.68 -7.27 -0.63
C THR A 79 6.02 -6.04 0.00
N SER A 80 6.24 -5.81 1.30
CA SER A 80 5.72 -4.64 1.99
C SER A 80 6.52 -3.40 1.64
N TYR A 81 5.84 -2.28 1.56
CA TYR A 81 6.48 -0.96 1.51
C TYR A 81 7.12 -0.56 2.86
N ALA A 82 6.81 -1.27 3.93
CA ALA A 82 7.37 -1.00 5.25
C ALA A 82 8.86 -1.36 5.31
N GLN A 83 9.69 -0.39 5.64
CA GLN A 83 11.10 -0.62 5.94
C GLN A 83 11.23 -1.13 7.37
N GLY A 84 12.00 -2.19 7.58
CA GLY A 84 12.33 -2.74 8.90
C GLY A 84 13.57 -2.11 9.53
N PHE A 85 13.95 -0.89 9.13
CA PHE A 85 15.17 -0.19 9.55
C PHE A 85 15.04 1.31 9.38
N GLN A 86 15.77 2.07 10.19
CA GLN A 86 15.89 3.54 10.07
C GLN A 86 17.31 3.97 10.47
N PRO A 87 17.83 5.11 9.94
CA PRO A 87 19.21 5.54 10.16
C PRO A 87 19.43 5.95 11.62
N LYS A 88 20.00 5.04 12.41
CA LYS A 88 20.29 5.26 13.83
C LYS A 88 21.21 6.46 14.05
N HIS A 89 22.23 6.62 13.21
CA HIS A 89 23.19 7.73 13.31
C HIS A 89 22.52 9.09 13.15
N PHE A 90 21.41 9.17 12.44
CA PHE A 90 20.64 10.38 12.19
C PHE A 90 19.49 10.54 13.17
N LEU A 91 18.47 9.67 13.12
CA LEU A 91 17.30 9.78 13.99
C LEU A 91 17.60 9.53 15.47
N GLY A 92 18.60 8.72 15.77
CA GLY A 92 19.02 8.45 17.14
C GLY A 92 19.51 9.69 17.90
N GLN A 93 19.95 10.74 17.20
CA GLN A 93 20.33 12.00 17.82
C GLN A 93 19.15 12.69 18.52
N PHE A 94 17.93 12.45 18.02
CA PHE A 94 16.69 13.00 18.54
C PHE A 94 15.99 12.09 19.54
N HIS A 95 16.44 10.83 19.68
CA HIS A 95 15.74 9.86 20.53
C HIS A 95 16.30 9.85 21.95
N PRO A 96 15.47 10.13 23.01
CA PRO A 96 15.96 10.28 24.39
C PRO A 96 16.66 9.03 24.95
N ALA A 97 16.26 7.82 24.52
CA ALA A 97 16.91 6.58 24.95
C ALA A 97 18.30 6.36 24.31
N ILE A 98 18.65 7.10 23.26
CA ILE A 98 19.94 7.01 22.55
C ILE A 98 20.83 8.20 22.91
N ASN A 99 20.26 9.39 22.96
CA ASN A 99 20.96 10.63 23.26
C ASN A 99 20.31 11.31 24.48
N ALA A 100 21.05 11.42 25.58
CA ALA A 100 20.55 12.08 26.80
C ALA A 100 20.25 13.58 26.60
N ASP A 101 20.89 14.23 25.62
CA ASP A 101 20.67 15.63 25.26
C ASP A 101 19.72 15.80 24.06
N ALA A 102 18.92 14.77 23.70
CA ALA A 102 18.07 14.76 22.51
C ALA A 102 17.14 15.99 22.42
N ASP A 103 16.46 16.34 23.51
CA ASP A 103 15.55 17.49 23.55
C ASP A 103 16.31 18.81 23.36
N LYS A 104 17.45 18.95 24.02
CA LYS A 104 18.28 20.14 23.90
C LYS A 104 18.84 20.30 22.47
N TYR A 105 19.25 19.19 21.87
CA TYR A 105 19.68 19.17 20.46
C TYR A 105 18.55 19.54 19.51
N ALA A 106 17.37 18.94 19.65
CA ALA A 106 16.19 19.25 18.87
C ALA A 106 15.79 20.73 18.99
N GLN A 107 15.78 21.27 20.23
CA GLN A 107 15.48 22.70 20.49
C GLN A 107 16.48 23.63 19.84
N SER A 108 17.75 23.26 19.76
CA SER A 108 18.77 24.07 19.06
C SER A 108 18.53 24.17 17.55
N LEU A 109 17.72 23.25 17.00
CA LEU A 109 17.31 23.22 15.59
C LEU A 109 15.91 23.79 15.34
N GLY A 110 15.22 24.23 16.40
CA GLY A 110 13.88 24.85 16.29
C GLY A 110 12.70 23.90 16.53
N PHE A 111 12.93 22.67 16.98
CA PHE A 111 11.88 21.72 17.38
C PHE A 111 11.53 21.90 18.87
N GLU A 112 10.35 21.41 19.28
CA GLU A 112 9.95 21.45 20.69
C GLU A 112 10.77 20.50 21.57
N ASN A 113 10.99 19.29 21.07
CA ASN A 113 11.74 18.22 21.74
C ASN A 113 12.18 17.16 20.72
N GLY A 114 12.86 16.11 21.18
CA GLY A 114 13.36 15.05 20.32
C GLY A 114 12.28 14.28 19.57
N TYR A 115 11.14 14.01 20.20
CA TYR A 115 10.02 13.32 19.53
C TYR A 115 9.35 14.19 18.45
N ASP A 116 9.26 15.51 18.68
CA ASP A 116 8.78 16.43 17.63
C ASP A 116 9.71 16.43 16.41
N ALA A 117 11.03 16.41 16.65
CA ALA A 117 11.99 16.27 15.56
C ALA A 117 11.86 14.92 14.82
N ILE A 118 11.69 13.80 15.54
CA ILE A 118 11.46 12.49 14.92
C ILE A 118 10.18 12.52 14.08
N ALA A 119 9.09 13.06 14.61
CA ALA A 119 7.82 13.17 13.87
C ALA A 119 7.95 14.05 12.62
N ALA A 120 8.70 15.16 12.71
CA ALA A 120 8.94 16.05 11.58
C ALA A 120 9.81 15.40 10.48
N TYR A 121 10.83 14.65 10.86
CA TYR A 121 11.72 13.98 9.92
C TYR A 121 11.13 12.69 9.37
N TYR A 122 10.66 11.79 10.24
CA TYR A 122 10.23 10.44 9.88
C TYR A 122 8.73 10.34 9.56
N GLY A 123 7.90 11.14 10.23
CA GLY A 123 6.45 11.21 10.01
C GLY A 123 5.69 9.97 10.42
N ASN A 124 6.30 9.03 11.14
CA ASN A 124 5.71 7.75 11.57
C ASN A 124 5.15 6.92 10.38
N SER A 125 5.62 7.20 9.17
CA SER A 125 5.20 6.52 7.96
C SER A 125 6.07 5.29 7.71
N ASP A 126 5.42 4.17 7.41
CA ASP A 126 6.12 2.96 6.98
C ASP A 126 6.40 2.95 5.46
N TRP A 127 5.90 3.94 4.73
CA TRP A 127 6.03 4.00 3.28
C TRP A 127 7.39 4.54 2.88
N THR A 128 8.09 3.82 2.04
CA THR A 128 9.43 4.20 1.57
C THR A 128 9.43 5.39 0.62
N ASP A 129 8.30 5.61 -0.05
CA ASP A 129 8.07 6.68 -1.00
C ASP A 129 7.42 7.93 -0.38
N THR A 130 7.32 7.98 0.94
CA THR A 130 6.82 9.16 1.65
C THR A 130 7.98 10.11 1.94
N PRO A 131 7.96 11.34 1.41
CA PRO A 131 8.95 12.34 1.75
C PRO A 131 8.87 12.71 3.24
N SER A 132 9.97 13.20 3.79
CA SER A 132 9.98 13.76 5.15
C SER A 132 8.89 14.84 5.26
N PRO A 133 8.01 14.81 6.29
CA PRO A 133 7.00 15.85 6.51
C PRO A 133 7.62 17.25 6.62
N LEU A 134 8.90 17.30 6.97
CA LEU A 134 9.67 18.53 7.09
C LEU A 134 9.83 19.27 5.76
N LEU A 135 9.82 18.56 4.62
CA LEU A 135 9.92 19.19 3.30
C LEU A 135 8.73 20.10 2.97
N SER A 136 7.57 19.84 3.58
CA SER A 136 6.40 20.71 3.50
C SER A 136 6.43 21.91 4.48
N ARG A 137 7.52 22.05 5.26
CA ARG A 137 7.76 23.11 6.25
C ARG A 137 9.04 23.88 5.91
N PRO A 138 9.09 24.60 4.78
CA PRO A 138 10.34 25.19 4.26
C PRO A 138 10.96 26.23 5.20
N GLU A 139 10.17 26.85 6.07
CA GLU A 139 10.64 27.80 7.08
C GLU A 139 11.54 27.17 8.16
N ILE A 140 11.36 25.86 8.38
CA ILE A 140 12.23 25.06 9.26
C ILE A 140 13.30 24.35 8.44
N ALA A 141 12.89 23.61 7.41
CA ALA A 141 13.78 22.80 6.57
C ALA A 141 14.94 23.62 5.99
N GLY A 142 14.69 24.86 5.55
CA GLY A 142 15.70 25.74 4.98
C GLY A 142 16.81 26.18 5.95
N ASN A 143 16.59 26.00 7.26
CA ASN A 143 17.57 26.35 8.29
C ASN A 143 18.33 25.12 8.83
N LEU A 144 17.97 23.92 8.39
CA LEU A 144 18.58 22.68 8.86
C LEU A 144 19.78 22.29 8.00
N PRO A 145 20.84 21.73 8.58
CA PRO A 145 22.00 21.25 7.83
C PRO A 145 21.65 20.05 6.94
N GLN A 146 20.63 19.30 7.31
CA GLN A 146 20.10 18.14 6.56
C GLN A 146 18.59 18.05 6.75
N PRO A 147 17.78 18.52 5.79
CA PRO A 147 16.32 18.54 5.92
C PRO A 147 15.65 17.23 5.55
N VAL A 148 16.39 16.22 5.11
CA VAL A 148 15.87 14.92 4.68
C VAL A 148 16.53 13.78 5.46
N VAL A 149 15.74 12.75 5.78
CA VAL A 149 16.24 11.53 6.41
C VAL A 149 17.10 10.75 5.40
N PRO A 150 18.29 10.29 5.78
CA PRO A 150 19.06 9.37 4.93
C PRO A 150 18.25 8.12 4.56
N THR A 151 18.31 7.72 3.30
CA THR A 151 17.56 6.59 2.76
C THR A 151 18.49 5.57 2.08
N LEU A 152 17.99 4.33 1.88
CA LEU A 152 18.61 3.31 1.03
C LEU A 152 17.95 3.22 -0.35
N GLU A 153 16.92 4.04 -0.60
CA GLU A 153 16.20 4.07 -1.87
C GLU A 153 17.06 4.60 -3.03
N SER A 154 16.62 4.34 -4.26
CA SER A 154 17.34 4.77 -5.46
C SER A 154 17.41 6.29 -5.62
N HIS A 155 16.39 6.99 -5.12
CA HIS A 155 16.29 8.44 -5.17
C HIS A 155 16.02 9.03 -3.78
N ILE A 156 16.40 10.28 -3.61
CA ILE A 156 16.25 11.05 -2.40
C ILE A 156 15.27 12.18 -2.68
N TYR A 157 14.20 12.28 -1.91
CA TYR A 157 13.30 13.43 -1.94
C TYR A 157 14.01 14.65 -1.39
N ILE A 158 14.17 15.69 -2.20
CA ILE A 158 14.83 16.93 -1.78
C ILE A 158 13.88 18.13 -1.72
N ALA A 159 12.70 18.02 -2.32
CA ALA A 159 11.63 19.00 -2.21
C ALA A 159 10.26 18.33 -2.29
N ASP A 160 9.29 18.89 -1.55
CA ASP A 160 7.85 18.58 -1.64
C ASP A 160 7.07 19.90 -1.55
N THR A 161 6.48 20.31 -2.65
CA THR A 161 5.79 21.59 -2.81
C THR A 161 4.34 21.38 -3.24
N THR A 162 3.58 22.46 -3.38
CA THR A 162 2.21 22.41 -3.93
C THR A 162 2.17 22.07 -5.42
N GLU A 163 3.29 22.18 -6.13
CA GLU A 163 3.38 21.88 -7.55
C GLU A 163 3.86 20.45 -7.83
N GLY A 164 4.60 19.86 -6.88
CA GLY A 164 5.13 18.51 -7.03
C GLY A 164 6.32 18.23 -6.12
N ARG A 165 6.93 17.08 -6.36
CA ARG A 165 8.11 16.58 -5.64
C ARG A 165 9.30 16.55 -6.57
N HIS A 166 10.47 16.86 -6.03
CA HIS A 166 11.75 16.74 -6.72
C HIS A 166 12.64 15.71 -6.04
N LEU A 167 13.17 14.79 -6.82
CA LEU A 167 14.03 13.71 -6.36
C LEU A 167 15.33 13.71 -7.13
N VAL A 168 16.42 13.37 -6.43
CA VAL A 168 17.76 13.20 -7.03
C VAL A 168 18.27 11.78 -6.77
N ALA A 169 19.09 11.26 -7.67
CA ALA A 169 19.68 9.93 -7.52
C ALA A 169 20.52 9.82 -6.24
N ASN A 170 20.38 8.71 -5.54
CA ASN A 170 21.18 8.36 -4.38
C ASN A 170 22.58 7.90 -4.83
N PRO A 171 23.65 8.64 -4.52
CA PRO A 171 25.00 8.31 -4.96
C PRO A 171 25.54 7.02 -4.33
N TYR A 172 24.91 6.52 -3.28
CA TYR A 172 25.28 5.28 -2.59
C TYR A 172 24.28 4.14 -2.83
N PHE A 173 23.39 4.28 -3.83
CA PHE A 173 22.45 3.22 -4.13
C PHE A 173 23.17 1.91 -4.46
N HIS A 174 22.72 0.82 -3.85
CA HIS A 174 23.48 -0.42 -3.77
C HIS A 174 23.36 -1.34 -5.01
N GLN A 175 22.46 -1.03 -5.93
CA GLN A 175 22.24 -1.88 -7.09
C GLN A 175 23.16 -1.48 -8.25
N ILE A 176 23.61 -2.50 -8.96
CA ILE A 176 24.39 -2.38 -10.21
C ILE A 176 23.69 -3.20 -11.28
N ASP A 177 23.83 -2.79 -12.52
CA ASP A 177 23.38 -3.56 -13.67
C ASP A 177 24.34 -4.72 -14.01
N PRO A 178 23.98 -5.61 -14.96
CA PRO A 178 24.86 -6.72 -15.38
C PRO A 178 26.20 -6.28 -15.98
N THR A 179 26.35 -5.01 -16.39
CA THR A 179 27.60 -4.45 -16.91
C THR A 179 28.49 -3.85 -15.84
N GLY A 180 28.00 -3.77 -14.59
CA GLY A 180 28.68 -3.18 -13.44
C GLY A 180 28.44 -1.68 -13.29
N GLN A 181 27.52 -1.09 -14.05
CA GLN A 181 27.14 0.31 -13.90
C GLN A 181 26.18 0.46 -12.70
N GLN A 182 26.44 1.46 -11.84
CA GLN A 182 25.57 1.77 -10.70
C GLN A 182 24.23 2.34 -11.18
N LEU A 183 23.16 1.86 -10.56
CA LEU A 183 21.81 2.40 -10.71
C LEU A 183 21.56 3.54 -9.66
N PRO A 184 20.57 4.42 -9.88
CA PRO A 184 19.66 4.47 -11.03
C PRO A 184 20.31 5.13 -12.27
N TYR A 185 19.76 4.86 -13.46
CA TYR A 185 20.17 5.55 -14.69
C TYR A 185 19.65 6.98 -14.78
N ILE A 186 18.47 7.23 -14.17
CA ILE A 186 17.82 8.53 -14.14
C ILE A 186 18.37 9.31 -12.95
N SER A 187 18.97 10.46 -13.21
CA SER A 187 19.61 11.28 -12.17
C SER A 187 18.63 12.13 -11.36
N GLU A 188 17.54 12.57 -11.98
CA GLU A 188 16.53 13.44 -11.39
C GLU A 188 15.13 13.02 -11.81
N GLN A 189 14.15 13.21 -10.93
CA GLN A 189 12.73 12.95 -11.18
C GLN A 189 11.91 14.09 -10.63
N ASP A 190 10.97 14.59 -11.43
CA ASP A 190 9.94 15.53 -11.02
C ASP A 190 8.57 14.85 -11.02
N GLU A 191 7.97 14.69 -9.86
CA GLU A 191 6.60 14.19 -9.71
C GLU A 191 5.64 15.37 -9.65
N LEU A 192 4.96 15.67 -10.74
CA LEU A 192 4.05 16.80 -10.84
C LEU A 192 2.67 16.48 -10.24
N TYR A 193 2.16 17.35 -9.38
CA TYR A 193 0.82 17.26 -8.85
C TYR A 193 -0.20 17.83 -9.83
N LYS A 194 -1.06 16.98 -10.34
CA LYS A 194 -2.20 17.34 -11.19
C LYS A 194 -3.47 16.76 -10.57
N ASN A 195 -4.21 17.57 -9.83
CA ASN A 195 -5.39 17.13 -9.09
C ASN A 195 -6.59 16.81 -10.00
N ASP A 196 -6.68 17.45 -11.15
CA ASP A 196 -7.72 17.22 -12.13
C ASP A 196 -7.31 16.11 -13.10
N ASN A 197 -8.22 15.12 -13.28
CA ASN A 197 -7.97 13.96 -14.13
C ASN A 197 -7.88 14.33 -15.62
N GLU A 198 -8.66 15.30 -16.09
CA GLU A 198 -8.65 15.73 -17.49
C GLU A 198 -7.37 16.49 -17.80
N VAL A 199 -6.95 17.39 -16.90
CA VAL A 199 -5.67 18.11 -17.03
C VAL A 199 -4.50 17.13 -17.05
N ARG A 200 -4.52 16.10 -16.18
CA ARG A 200 -3.51 15.04 -16.16
C ARG A 200 -3.48 14.26 -17.48
N LEU A 201 -4.65 13.86 -17.99
CA LEU A 201 -4.76 13.14 -19.25
C LEU A 201 -4.23 13.98 -20.43
N LEU A 202 -4.57 15.26 -20.48
CA LEU A 202 -4.07 16.18 -21.51
C LEU A 202 -2.54 16.35 -21.43
N SER A 203 -1.95 16.45 -20.23
CA SER A 203 -0.51 16.53 -20.06
C SER A 203 0.21 15.29 -20.63
N ILE A 204 -0.38 14.09 -20.46
CA ILE A 204 0.17 12.86 -21.05
C ILE A 204 0.05 12.91 -22.57
N ILE A 205 -1.13 13.23 -23.10
CA ILE A 205 -1.37 13.29 -24.55
C ILE A 205 -0.45 14.30 -25.23
N ASN A 206 -0.14 15.41 -24.57
CA ASN A 206 0.78 16.44 -25.07
C ASN A 206 2.27 16.04 -24.96
N GLY A 207 2.59 14.88 -24.38
CA GLY A 207 3.98 14.45 -24.19
C GLY A 207 4.74 15.20 -23.10
N GLU A 208 4.04 15.79 -22.13
CA GLU A 208 4.64 16.48 -21.00
C GLU A 208 5.03 15.55 -19.84
N VAL A 209 4.70 14.25 -19.97
CA VAL A 209 4.92 13.22 -18.93
C VAL A 209 5.69 12.07 -19.52
N ASP A 210 6.90 11.80 -18.98
CA ASP A 210 7.76 10.71 -19.45
C ASP A 210 7.30 9.32 -19.01
N TYR A 211 6.67 9.23 -17.81
CA TYR A 211 6.21 7.96 -17.27
C TYR A 211 5.00 8.12 -16.37
N LYS A 212 3.97 7.30 -16.56
CA LYS A 212 2.79 7.22 -15.71
C LYS A 212 2.22 5.81 -15.70
N SER A 213 2.12 5.18 -14.51
CA SER A 213 1.60 3.82 -14.36
C SER A 213 0.38 3.71 -13.45
N GLN A 214 0.11 4.72 -12.61
CA GLN A 214 -0.95 4.66 -11.62
C GLN A 214 -2.04 5.69 -11.91
N SER A 215 -3.25 5.45 -11.38
CA SER A 215 -4.38 6.38 -11.47
C SER A 215 -4.75 6.78 -12.91
N LEU A 216 -4.58 5.84 -13.86
CA LEU A 216 -5.09 5.93 -15.22
C LEU A 216 -6.36 5.09 -15.29
N GLN A 217 -7.43 5.68 -15.83
CA GLN A 217 -8.70 4.98 -15.99
C GLN A 217 -8.73 4.26 -17.34
N LEU A 218 -9.27 3.05 -17.39
CA LEU A 218 -9.43 2.31 -18.64
C LEU A 218 -10.28 3.08 -19.66
N ALA A 219 -11.26 3.88 -19.19
CA ALA A 219 -12.05 4.77 -20.03
C ALA A 219 -11.20 5.79 -20.82
N SER A 220 -10.00 6.12 -20.35
CA SER A 220 -9.07 7.02 -21.04
C SER A 220 -8.20 6.30 -22.07
N ALA A 221 -8.22 4.97 -22.12
CA ALA A 221 -7.36 4.21 -23.02
C ALA A 221 -7.51 4.57 -24.52
N PRO A 222 -8.73 4.77 -25.09
CA PRO A 222 -8.85 5.16 -26.48
C PRO A 222 -8.13 6.50 -26.78
N ALA A 223 -8.32 7.52 -25.93
CA ALA A 223 -7.67 8.81 -26.13
C ALA A 223 -6.14 8.74 -25.99
N LEU A 224 -5.66 7.93 -25.04
CA LEU A 224 -4.23 7.69 -24.88
C LEU A 224 -3.62 6.92 -26.06
N LEU A 225 -4.31 5.91 -26.58
CA LEU A 225 -3.85 5.16 -27.77
C LEU A 225 -3.80 6.03 -29.02
N ASP A 226 -4.81 6.88 -29.23
CA ASP A 226 -4.86 7.80 -30.37
C ASP A 226 -3.78 8.89 -30.27
N GLY A 227 -3.43 9.33 -29.08
CA GLY A 227 -2.45 10.39 -28.83
C GLY A 227 -0.99 9.96 -28.89
N GLN A 228 -0.66 8.65 -28.98
CA GLN A 228 0.70 8.13 -28.88
C GLN A 228 1.70 8.78 -29.84
N GLU A 229 1.32 8.93 -31.11
CA GLU A 229 2.22 9.49 -32.14
C GLU A 229 2.50 11.00 -31.87
N GLY A 230 1.46 11.76 -31.54
CA GLY A 230 1.58 13.19 -31.28
C GLY A 230 2.34 13.51 -29.99
N GLY A 231 2.14 12.74 -28.95
CA GLY A 231 2.78 12.90 -27.66
C GLY A 231 4.11 12.15 -27.50
N ASN A 232 4.53 11.37 -28.51
CA ASN A 232 5.77 10.58 -28.51
C ASN A 232 5.91 9.66 -27.29
N TYR A 233 4.83 8.94 -26.92
CA TYR A 233 4.82 7.95 -25.85
C TYR A 233 4.23 6.60 -26.35
N THR A 234 4.33 5.57 -25.54
CA THR A 234 3.73 4.26 -25.80
C THR A 234 2.78 3.88 -24.66
N VAL A 235 1.60 3.39 -25.02
CA VAL A 235 0.64 2.82 -24.06
C VAL A 235 0.86 1.33 -23.93
N ASP A 236 1.08 0.85 -22.70
CA ASP A 236 1.22 -0.57 -22.38
C ASP A 236 0.04 -0.99 -21.49
N LEU A 237 -0.92 -1.71 -22.07
CA LEU A 237 -2.08 -2.25 -21.35
C LEU A 237 -1.67 -3.58 -20.72
N ARG A 238 -1.66 -3.63 -19.39
CA ARG A 238 -1.30 -4.82 -18.63
C ARG A 238 -2.50 -5.41 -17.91
N PRO A 239 -2.62 -6.76 -17.88
CA PRO A 239 -3.62 -7.41 -17.03
C PRO A 239 -3.37 -7.06 -15.57
N GLU A 240 -4.40 -6.55 -14.91
CA GLU A 240 -4.39 -6.28 -13.47
C GLU A 240 -5.63 -6.92 -12.83
N ILE A 241 -5.57 -7.16 -11.52
CA ILE A 241 -6.76 -7.52 -10.76
C ILE A 241 -7.56 -6.23 -10.55
N THR A 242 -8.38 -5.88 -11.52
CA THR A 242 -9.37 -4.81 -11.33
C THR A 242 -10.66 -5.42 -10.84
N ILE A 243 -11.15 -4.94 -9.71
CA ILE A 243 -12.22 -5.65 -9.04
C ILE A 243 -13.30 -4.69 -8.59
N GLY A 244 -14.50 -4.88 -9.14
CA GLY A 244 -15.70 -4.52 -8.41
C GLY A 244 -16.06 -5.66 -7.46
N VAL A 245 -15.77 -5.53 -6.18
CA VAL A 245 -16.12 -6.54 -5.16
C VAL A 245 -17.26 -6.03 -4.30
N PHE A 246 -18.33 -6.82 -4.19
CA PHE A 246 -19.35 -6.60 -3.18
C PHE A 246 -18.97 -7.37 -1.90
N GLY A 247 -18.47 -6.66 -0.90
CA GLY A 247 -18.20 -7.21 0.43
C GLY A 247 -19.43 -7.12 1.32
N PHE A 248 -19.92 -8.25 1.83
CA PHE A 248 -21.00 -8.27 2.79
C PHE A 248 -20.46 -8.30 4.22
N ASN A 249 -20.93 -7.37 5.08
CA ASN A 249 -20.52 -7.32 6.48
C ASN A 249 -21.11 -8.48 7.29
N VAL A 250 -20.34 -9.56 7.41
CA VAL A 250 -20.73 -10.75 8.19
C VAL A 250 -20.68 -10.55 9.70
N THR A 251 -20.27 -9.37 10.16
CA THR A 251 -20.27 -8.95 11.58
C THR A 251 -21.24 -7.77 11.81
N HIS A 252 -22.24 -7.59 10.93
CA HIS A 252 -23.20 -6.50 11.01
C HIS A 252 -23.91 -6.47 12.38
N GLU A 253 -24.19 -5.27 12.91
CA GLU A 253 -24.85 -5.09 14.21
C GLU A 253 -26.26 -5.69 14.23
N ASP A 254 -27.02 -5.45 13.17
CA ASP A 254 -28.33 -6.06 12.92
C ASP A 254 -28.19 -7.56 12.73
N GLU A 255 -28.83 -8.34 13.62
CA GLU A 255 -28.75 -9.80 13.65
C GLU A 255 -29.35 -10.47 12.40
N ALA A 256 -30.45 -9.94 11.87
CA ALA A 256 -31.12 -10.50 10.71
C ALA A 256 -30.24 -10.30 9.45
N LYS A 257 -29.65 -9.12 9.28
CA LYS A 257 -28.68 -8.85 8.20
C LYS A 257 -27.42 -9.66 8.36
N ARG A 258 -26.88 -9.74 9.60
CA ARG A 258 -25.69 -10.57 9.87
C ARG A 258 -25.93 -12.03 9.53
N ALA A 259 -27.09 -12.59 9.88
CA ALA A 259 -27.45 -13.95 9.55
C ALA A 259 -27.58 -14.16 8.03
N ALA A 260 -28.23 -13.23 7.31
CA ALA A 260 -28.35 -13.30 5.86
C ALA A 260 -26.98 -13.21 5.17
N PHE A 261 -26.14 -12.23 5.52
CA PHE A 261 -24.81 -12.03 4.92
C PHE A 261 -23.83 -13.16 5.26
N GLY A 262 -23.97 -13.77 6.44
CA GLY A 262 -23.22 -14.94 6.88
C GLY A 262 -23.58 -16.23 6.16
N ASP A 263 -24.78 -16.34 5.60
CA ASP A 263 -25.24 -17.53 4.86
C ASP A 263 -24.61 -17.58 3.47
N ILE A 264 -23.99 -18.71 3.15
CA ILE A 264 -23.33 -18.89 1.84
C ILE A 264 -24.34 -18.81 0.70
N ARG A 265 -25.59 -19.27 0.90
CA ARG A 265 -26.65 -19.24 -0.13
C ARG A 265 -27.00 -17.83 -0.55
N PHE A 266 -26.96 -16.86 0.38
CA PHE A 266 -27.13 -15.45 0.08
C PHE A 266 -26.02 -14.93 -0.84
N ARG A 267 -24.76 -15.18 -0.48
CA ARG A 267 -23.62 -14.73 -1.28
C ARG A 267 -23.54 -15.40 -2.65
N GLU A 268 -23.89 -16.69 -2.73
CA GLU A 268 -24.04 -17.40 -4.01
C GLU A 268 -25.15 -16.81 -4.87
N ALA A 269 -26.31 -16.51 -4.26
CA ALA A 269 -27.42 -15.88 -4.98
C ALA A 269 -27.03 -14.51 -5.54
N MET A 270 -26.35 -13.70 -4.74
CA MET A 270 -25.84 -12.38 -5.20
C MET A 270 -24.83 -12.53 -6.34
N SER A 271 -23.97 -13.56 -6.30
CA SER A 271 -23.02 -13.82 -7.37
C SER A 271 -23.71 -14.24 -8.67
N LEU A 272 -24.71 -15.12 -8.60
CA LEU A 272 -25.49 -15.58 -9.77
C LEU A 272 -26.38 -14.48 -10.35
N ALA A 273 -26.75 -13.48 -9.57
CA ALA A 273 -27.55 -12.34 -10.03
C ALA A 273 -26.76 -11.30 -10.82
N ILE A 274 -25.43 -11.41 -10.86
CA ILE A 274 -24.56 -10.46 -11.57
C ILE A 274 -24.37 -10.91 -13.03
N ASN A 275 -24.85 -10.08 -13.97
CA ASN A 275 -24.51 -10.24 -15.39
C ASN A 275 -23.09 -9.68 -15.65
N ARG A 276 -22.10 -10.55 -15.52
CA ARG A 276 -20.70 -10.18 -15.66
C ARG A 276 -20.29 -9.82 -17.09
N GLU A 277 -20.96 -10.39 -18.07
CA GLU A 277 -20.70 -10.06 -19.48
C GLU A 277 -21.15 -8.63 -19.77
N GLU A 278 -22.35 -8.24 -19.35
CA GLU A 278 -22.84 -6.87 -19.49
C GLU A 278 -21.97 -5.88 -18.73
N LEU A 279 -21.56 -6.23 -17.49
CA LEU A 279 -20.62 -5.38 -16.72
C LEU A 279 -19.26 -5.26 -17.41
N ASN A 280 -18.76 -6.32 -18.04
CA ASN A 280 -17.52 -6.27 -18.80
C ASN A 280 -17.63 -5.31 -20.01
N GLU A 281 -18.73 -5.40 -20.75
CA GLU A 281 -18.96 -4.50 -21.90
C GLU A 281 -19.08 -3.04 -21.47
N VAL A 282 -19.89 -2.75 -20.43
CA VAL A 282 -20.16 -1.38 -20.00
C VAL A 282 -19.01 -0.77 -19.20
N GLY A 283 -18.43 -1.55 -18.28
CA GLY A 283 -17.40 -1.04 -17.34
C GLY A 283 -15.97 -1.23 -17.80
N PHE A 284 -15.72 -2.25 -18.62
CA PHE A 284 -14.36 -2.64 -19.04
C PHE A 284 -14.17 -2.68 -20.56
N PHE A 285 -15.16 -2.22 -21.32
CA PHE A 285 -15.12 -2.18 -22.80
C PHE A 285 -14.77 -3.54 -23.42
N GLY A 286 -15.27 -4.64 -22.83
CA GLY A 286 -14.97 -6.00 -23.25
C GLY A 286 -13.53 -6.47 -22.97
N GLN A 287 -12.71 -5.68 -22.30
CA GLN A 287 -11.28 -5.99 -22.05
C GLN A 287 -11.06 -6.91 -20.84
N GLY A 288 -12.06 -7.05 -19.97
CA GLY A 288 -11.97 -7.87 -18.77
C GLY A 288 -12.21 -9.36 -19.06
N THR A 289 -11.81 -10.21 -18.14
CA THR A 289 -12.17 -11.62 -18.10
C THR A 289 -13.08 -11.87 -16.91
N PRO A 290 -14.40 -12.13 -17.12
CA PRO A 290 -15.32 -12.40 -16.03
C PRO A 290 -14.91 -13.62 -15.21
N GLN A 291 -14.71 -13.43 -13.91
CA GLN A 291 -14.31 -14.51 -12.99
C GLN A 291 -14.60 -14.14 -11.54
N GLN A 292 -14.44 -15.11 -10.64
CA GLN A 292 -14.41 -14.83 -9.20
C GLN A 292 -13.10 -14.18 -8.78
N TYR A 293 -13.18 -13.42 -7.70
CA TYR A 293 -12.00 -12.87 -7.07
C TYR A 293 -11.14 -13.96 -6.45
N ILE A 294 -9.92 -14.08 -6.92
CA ILE A 294 -8.94 -15.05 -6.41
C ILE A 294 -7.72 -14.38 -5.76
N GLY A 295 -7.66 -13.05 -5.73
CA GLY A 295 -6.62 -12.27 -5.07
C GLY A 295 -5.27 -12.23 -5.78
N PHE A 296 -5.15 -12.82 -6.98
CA PHE A 296 -3.89 -12.93 -7.71
C PHE A 296 -4.09 -12.77 -9.22
N SER A 297 -3.15 -12.11 -9.88
CA SER A 297 -3.02 -12.10 -11.34
C SER A 297 -1.53 -12.14 -11.72
N PRO A 298 -1.08 -13.13 -12.51
CA PRO A 298 -1.83 -14.30 -12.95
C PRO A 298 -2.18 -15.25 -11.80
N LYS A 299 -3.17 -16.13 -12.04
CA LYS A 299 -3.59 -17.15 -11.07
C LYS A 299 -2.43 -18.09 -10.72
N PRO A 300 -2.04 -18.25 -9.44
CA PRO A 300 -0.98 -19.17 -9.05
C PRO A 300 -1.43 -20.64 -9.15
N GLY A 301 -0.47 -21.53 -9.35
CA GLY A 301 -0.75 -22.95 -9.55
C GLY A 301 -1.45 -23.67 -8.39
N PHE A 302 -1.39 -23.11 -7.16
CA PHE A 302 -2.09 -23.66 -6.00
C PHE A 302 -3.58 -23.28 -5.94
N VAL A 303 -4.05 -22.35 -6.78
CA VAL A 303 -5.47 -22.00 -6.89
C VAL A 303 -6.13 -22.83 -7.97
N SER A 304 -7.13 -23.65 -7.59
CA SER A 304 -7.89 -24.45 -8.52
C SER A 304 -8.75 -23.60 -9.46
N ASP A 305 -8.88 -24.02 -10.72
CA ASP A 305 -9.76 -23.37 -11.71
C ASP A 305 -11.23 -23.35 -11.26
N LYS A 306 -11.64 -24.35 -10.47
CA LYS A 306 -12.96 -24.39 -9.84
C LYS A 306 -13.31 -23.09 -9.10
N TRP A 307 -12.37 -22.48 -8.42
CA TRP A 307 -12.63 -21.26 -7.66
C TRP A 307 -12.70 -20.02 -8.53
N GLN A 308 -12.04 -20.04 -9.67
CA GLN A 308 -12.08 -18.95 -10.64
C GLN A 308 -13.46 -18.84 -11.33
N SER A 309 -14.12 -19.98 -11.56
CA SER A 309 -15.43 -20.05 -12.20
C SER A 309 -16.59 -20.35 -11.24
N TYR A 310 -16.37 -20.31 -9.92
CA TYR A 310 -17.40 -20.64 -8.94
C TYR A 310 -18.53 -19.61 -8.93
N MET A 311 -19.75 -20.02 -9.24
CA MET A 311 -20.95 -19.15 -9.27
C MET A 311 -20.76 -17.88 -10.12
N THR A 312 -20.09 -17.98 -11.26
CA THR A 312 -19.88 -16.85 -12.19
C THR A 312 -20.96 -16.73 -13.27
N ASP A 313 -21.74 -17.78 -13.45
CA ASP A 313 -22.87 -17.78 -14.42
C ASP A 313 -23.91 -16.73 -14.03
N PHE A 314 -24.53 -16.12 -15.01
CA PHE A 314 -25.73 -15.29 -14.82
C PHE A 314 -26.95 -16.18 -14.76
N ASP A 315 -27.44 -16.51 -13.56
CA ASP A 315 -28.54 -17.43 -13.30
C ASP A 315 -29.52 -16.84 -12.27
N VAL A 316 -30.45 -16.03 -12.75
CA VAL A 316 -31.47 -15.40 -11.91
C VAL A 316 -32.39 -16.45 -11.25
N ALA A 317 -32.68 -17.56 -11.93
CA ALA A 317 -33.55 -18.62 -11.39
C ALA A 317 -32.86 -19.35 -10.23
N GLY A 318 -31.55 -19.66 -10.40
CA GLY A 318 -30.73 -20.26 -9.36
C GLY A 318 -30.51 -19.31 -8.16
N ALA A 319 -30.34 -18.01 -8.40
CA ALA A 319 -30.26 -16.99 -7.35
C ALA A 319 -31.59 -16.94 -6.55
N THR A 320 -32.71 -16.85 -7.25
CA THR A 320 -34.05 -16.83 -6.65
C THR A 320 -34.33 -18.07 -5.79
N SER A 321 -34.01 -19.26 -6.30
CA SER A 321 -34.19 -20.53 -5.56
C SER A 321 -33.39 -20.55 -4.24
N ARG A 322 -32.18 -20.00 -4.22
CA ARG A 322 -31.36 -19.92 -3.00
C ARG A 322 -31.95 -18.97 -1.97
N LEU A 323 -32.44 -17.82 -2.39
CA LEU A 323 -33.12 -16.88 -1.51
C LEU A 323 -34.44 -17.44 -0.97
N ASP A 324 -35.20 -18.14 -1.80
CA ASP A 324 -36.42 -18.84 -1.37
C ASP A 324 -36.14 -19.92 -0.32
N ALA A 325 -35.04 -20.67 -0.50
CA ALA A 325 -34.58 -21.68 0.47
C ALA A 325 -34.12 -21.08 1.81
N MET A 326 -33.80 -19.80 1.85
CA MET A 326 -33.50 -19.02 3.07
C MET A 326 -34.76 -18.42 3.70
N GLY A 327 -35.93 -18.51 3.05
CA GLY A 327 -37.15 -17.84 3.49
C GLY A 327 -37.22 -16.36 3.10
N MET A 328 -36.29 -15.88 2.28
CA MET A 328 -36.30 -14.50 1.76
C MET A 328 -37.24 -14.43 0.53
N LYS A 329 -38.45 -13.93 0.72
CA LYS A 329 -39.50 -13.87 -0.30
C LYS A 329 -40.13 -12.48 -0.30
N ASP A 330 -40.63 -12.08 -1.45
CA ASP A 330 -41.54 -10.93 -1.56
C ASP A 330 -42.89 -11.32 -0.92
N THR A 331 -43.15 -10.80 0.26
CA THR A 331 -44.32 -11.14 1.08
C THR A 331 -45.42 -10.07 1.03
N ASP A 332 -45.07 -8.85 0.64
CA ASP A 332 -45.99 -7.70 0.55
C ASP A 332 -46.37 -7.36 -0.93
N GLY A 333 -45.69 -7.99 -1.91
CA GLY A 333 -45.99 -7.83 -3.33
C GLY A 333 -45.38 -6.56 -3.95
N ASP A 334 -44.39 -5.95 -3.31
CA ASP A 334 -43.76 -4.71 -3.79
C ASP A 334 -42.61 -4.99 -4.80
N GLY A 335 -42.31 -6.25 -5.09
CA GLY A 335 -41.27 -6.69 -6.02
C GLY A 335 -39.89 -6.85 -5.38
N PHE A 336 -39.72 -6.58 -4.09
CA PHE A 336 -38.52 -6.79 -3.33
C PHE A 336 -38.68 -7.93 -2.33
N ARG A 337 -37.56 -8.53 -1.90
CA ARG A 337 -37.58 -9.66 -0.99
C ARG A 337 -37.25 -9.20 0.44
N GLU A 338 -38.06 -9.64 1.40
CA GLU A 338 -37.80 -9.42 2.82
C GLU A 338 -36.82 -10.45 3.35
N LEU A 339 -36.21 -10.08 4.48
CA LEU A 339 -35.49 -11.00 5.36
C LEU A 339 -36.42 -12.03 5.96
N PRO A 340 -35.94 -13.20 6.42
CA PRO A 340 -36.80 -14.24 7.01
C PRO A 340 -37.65 -13.78 8.19
N ASN A 341 -37.30 -12.69 8.84
CA ASN A 341 -38.10 -12.06 9.91
C ASN A 341 -39.17 -11.09 9.43
N GLY A 342 -39.33 -10.94 8.10
CA GLY A 342 -40.31 -10.05 7.45
C GLY A 342 -39.85 -8.58 7.32
N GLU A 343 -38.62 -8.25 7.72
CA GLU A 343 -38.09 -6.90 7.54
C GLU A 343 -37.53 -6.70 6.13
N LYS A 344 -37.65 -5.48 5.61
CA LYS A 344 -37.05 -5.12 4.32
C LYS A 344 -35.52 -5.17 4.38
N LEU A 345 -34.91 -5.82 3.40
CA LEU A 345 -33.47 -5.80 3.25
C LEU A 345 -33.04 -4.50 2.54
N VAL A 346 -32.52 -3.57 3.31
CA VAL A 346 -31.89 -2.35 2.79
C VAL A 346 -30.37 -2.51 2.84
N LEU A 347 -29.72 -2.47 1.68
CA LEU A 347 -28.27 -2.51 1.55
C LEU A 347 -27.73 -1.09 1.48
N ASN A 348 -26.96 -0.70 2.49
CA ASN A 348 -26.19 0.53 2.45
C ASN A 348 -24.85 0.24 1.81
N MET A 349 -24.59 0.87 0.65
CA MET A 349 -23.32 0.70 -0.06
C MET A 349 -22.41 1.90 0.18
N ASN A 350 -21.19 1.63 0.65
CA ASN A 350 -20.16 2.63 0.82
C ASN A 350 -19.18 2.53 -0.34
N PHE A 351 -18.95 3.67 -1.01
CA PHE A 351 -18.00 3.77 -2.11
C PHE A 351 -16.85 4.66 -1.70
N ALA A 352 -15.63 4.26 -2.02
CA ALA A 352 -14.51 5.19 -2.03
C ALA A 352 -14.61 6.06 -3.29
N THR A 353 -14.59 7.38 -3.12
CA THR A 353 -14.59 8.33 -4.26
C THR A 353 -13.21 8.52 -4.88
N GLN A 354 -12.16 8.04 -4.19
CA GLN A 354 -10.79 8.03 -4.70
C GLN A 354 -10.40 6.62 -5.11
N GLY A 355 -9.79 6.48 -6.28
CA GLY A 355 -9.25 5.21 -6.75
C GLY A 355 -10.27 4.25 -7.39
N ILE A 356 -11.47 4.71 -7.71
CA ILE A 356 -12.31 3.98 -8.67
C ILE A 356 -11.72 4.27 -10.04
N ALA A 357 -11.00 3.30 -10.54
CA ALA A 357 -10.51 3.32 -11.91
C ALA A 357 -11.67 3.20 -12.89
#